data_95eee933a4463638ff2346d2bf7c8919
#
_entry.id   95eee933a4463638ff2346d2bf7c8919
#
_cell.length_a   1.000
_cell.length_b   1.000
_cell.length_c   1.000
_cell.angle_alpha   90.00
_cell.angle_beta   90.00
_cell.angle_gamma   90.00
#
_symmetry.space_group_name_H-M   'P 1'
#
loop_
_entity.id
_entity.type
_entity.pdbx_description
1 polymer ?
#
loop_
_entity_poly.entity_id
_entity_poly.type
_entity_poly.pdbx_seq_one_letter_code
_entity_poly.pdbx_strand_id
1 'polypeptide(L)'
;MTARGTIWVNCHTSVNELEAQGAEFNFSANAGLDAGRVEFNNTNVSMARGAIFTMEEYNADEKGGGNRFAFTGDADPRAVVLISEKAYTRKGHETYFSGAIEVVYDNDRDKDYTIRKDYLTDGAVMSASQTTIIAENGCNGGKDPVNPDPEPEPDEYANVPGRTYTYCFEDNWPWLGDYDMNDVVIVSRIDRMTSKDGGKVSALTINWELRAAGTTYDIAGAVQMDKVQTSDVAGVVSVSYTHLLAHETLMN
;
A
#
# COMPACT_ATOMS: atom_id res chain seq x y z
N MET A 1 -4.95 -12.56 -10.71
CA MET A 1 -5.77 -11.37 -11.11
C MET A 1 -5.49 -11.04 -12.56
N THR A 2 -6.50 -10.89 -13.40
CA THR A 2 -6.30 -10.46 -14.80
C THR A 2 -6.73 -9.00 -14.92
N ALA A 3 -5.80 -8.12 -15.30
CA ALA A 3 -6.00 -6.69 -15.39
C ALA A 3 -6.16 -6.22 -16.84
N ARG A 4 -7.12 -5.34 -17.09
CA ARG A 4 -7.35 -4.66 -18.38
C ARG A 4 -7.79 -3.21 -18.11
N GLY A 5 -7.47 -2.29 -19.04
CA GLY A 5 -7.77 -0.87 -18.86
C GLY A 5 -6.83 -0.19 -17.87
N THR A 6 -7.29 0.87 -17.21
CA THR A 6 -6.47 1.68 -16.30
C THR A 6 -6.67 1.27 -14.85
N ILE A 7 -5.58 0.95 -14.18
CA ILE A 7 -5.54 0.53 -12.78
C ILE A 7 -4.78 1.59 -11.98
N TRP A 8 -5.36 2.04 -10.87
CA TRP A 8 -4.73 2.97 -9.95
C TRP A 8 -4.26 2.24 -8.70
N VAL A 9 -2.97 2.36 -8.40
CA VAL A 9 -2.37 1.88 -7.16
C VAL A 9 -2.12 3.10 -6.29
N ASN A 10 -3.02 3.35 -5.35
CA ASN A 10 -2.97 4.55 -4.51
C ASN A 10 -2.41 4.29 -3.11
N CYS A 11 -2.39 3.02 -2.69
CA CYS A 11 -1.85 2.59 -1.43
C CYS A 11 -1.35 1.14 -1.56
N HIS A 12 -0.95 0.53 -0.45
CA HIS A 12 -0.43 -0.84 -0.46
C HIS A 12 -1.49 -1.85 -0.88
N THR A 13 -1.11 -2.69 -1.83
CA THR A 13 -1.95 -3.78 -2.35
C THR A 13 -1.07 -5.00 -2.56
N SER A 14 -1.57 -6.19 -2.27
CA SER A 14 -0.88 -7.43 -2.55
C SER A 14 -1.74 -8.39 -3.36
N VAL A 15 -1.11 -9.10 -4.30
CA VAL A 15 -1.75 -10.13 -5.14
C VAL A 15 -0.79 -11.29 -5.34
N ASN A 16 -1.29 -12.52 -5.36
CA ASN A 16 -0.41 -13.68 -5.59
C ASN A 16 0.00 -13.76 -7.06
N GLU A 17 -0.91 -13.47 -7.98
CA GLU A 17 -0.68 -13.59 -9.41
C GLU A 17 -1.35 -12.41 -10.13
N LEU A 18 -0.60 -11.74 -10.99
CA LEU A 18 -1.03 -10.57 -11.75
C LEU A 18 -0.73 -10.76 -13.23
N GLU A 19 -1.77 -10.91 -14.03
CA GLU A 19 -1.69 -10.94 -15.48
C GLU A 19 -2.27 -9.65 -16.06
N ALA A 20 -1.58 -9.04 -17.03
CA ALA A 20 -2.08 -7.84 -17.68
C ALA A 20 -1.78 -7.84 -19.18
N GLN A 21 -2.78 -7.47 -19.96
CA GLN A 21 -2.68 -7.34 -21.41
C GLN A 21 -3.23 -5.99 -21.87
N GLY A 22 -2.35 -5.13 -22.41
CA GLY A 22 -2.71 -3.80 -22.87
C GLY A 22 -3.25 -2.90 -21.76
N ALA A 23 -2.81 -3.13 -20.51
CA ALA A 23 -3.25 -2.37 -19.35
C ALA A 23 -2.35 -1.19 -19.05
N GLU A 24 -2.86 -0.24 -18.29
CA GLU A 24 -2.12 0.91 -17.75
C GLU A 24 -2.20 0.87 -16.23
N PHE A 25 -1.05 0.82 -15.56
CA PHE A 25 -0.93 0.94 -14.13
C PHE A 25 -0.41 2.33 -13.76
N ASN A 26 -1.07 3.00 -12.85
CA ASN A 26 -0.66 4.30 -12.35
C ASN A 26 -0.44 4.22 -10.84
N PHE A 27 0.81 4.29 -10.43
CA PHE A 27 1.20 4.31 -9.02
C PHE A 27 1.27 5.75 -8.52
N SER A 28 0.50 6.04 -7.50
CA SER A 28 0.62 7.28 -6.75
C SER A 28 1.95 7.36 -5.99
N ALA A 29 2.33 8.55 -5.57
CA ALA A 29 3.52 8.73 -4.76
C ALA A 29 3.45 7.86 -3.48
N ASN A 30 4.53 7.15 -3.21
CA ASN A 30 4.67 6.24 -2.07
C ASN A 30 3.63 5.10 -2.02
N ALA A 31 3.04 4.72 -3.14
CA ALA A 31 2.17 3.55 -3.22
C ALA A 31 3.00 2.26 -3.38
N GLY A 32 2.47 1.14 -2.91
CA GLY A 32 3.11 -0.16 -3.00
C GLY A 32 2.22 -1.23 -3.63
N LEU A 33 2.80 -2.08 -4.47
CA LEU A 33 2.16 -3.30 -4.97
C LEU A 33 3.13 -4.46 -4.79
N ASP A 34 2.70 -5.46 -4.03
CA ASP A 34 3.42 -6.72 -3.91
C ASP A 34 2.71 -7.80 -4.73
N ALA A 35 3.45 -8.48 -5.60
CA ALA A 35 2.94 -9.57 -6.41
C ALA A 35 3.87 -10.79 -6.32
N GLY A 36 3.32 -11.98 -6.31
CA GLY A 36 4.12 -13.19 -6.45
C GLY A 36 4.58 -13.32 -7.92
N ARG A 37 3.71 -13.70 -8.79
CA ARG A 37 3.98 -13.81 -10.23
C ARG A 37 3.33 -12.69 -11.01
N VAL A 38 4.11 -12.05 -11.88
CA VAL A 38 3.64 -10.98 -12.78
C VAL A 38 3.87 -11.40 -14.24
N GLU A 39 2.81 -11.37 -15.03
CA GLU A 39 2.87 -11.61 -16.47
C GLU A 39 2.28 -10.42 -17.23
N PHE A 40 3.13 -9.67 -17.93
CA PHE A 40 2.74 -8.46 -18.65
C PHE A 40 2.91 -8.63 -20.15
N ASN A 41 1.89 -8.17 -20.88
CA ASN A 41 1.89 -8.10 -22.34
C ASN A 41 1.42 -6.70 -22.76
N ASN A 42 2.30 -5.95 -23.43
CA ASN A 42 2.00 -4.59 -23.91
C ASN A 42 1.38 -3.70 -22.83
N THR A 43 1.98 -3.74 -21.65
CA THR A 43 1.46 -3.06 -20.44
C THR A 43 2.34 -1.86 -20.12
N ASN A 44 1.71 -0.73 -19.79
CA ASN A 44 2.39 0.48 -19.34
C ASN A 44 2.22 0.64 -17.84
N VAL A 45 3.31 0.97 -17.15
CA VAL A 45 3.35 1.21 -15.71
C VAL A 45 3.95 2.59 -15.48
N SER A 46 3.17 3.50 -14.99
CA SER A 46 3.59 4.84 -14.57
C SER A 46 3.80 4.85 -13.07
N MET A 47 4.99 5.23 -12.63
CA MET A 47 5.36 5.20 -11.21
C MET A 47 5.75 6.60 -10.74
N ALA A 48 5.09 7.09 -9.70
CA ALA A 48 5.47 8.33 -9.05
C ALA A 48 6.58 8.10 -8.01
N ARG A 49 7.13 9.19 -7.47
CA ARG A 49 8.21 9.17 -6.48
C ARG A 49 7.90 8.23 -5.31
N GLY A 50 8.89 7.45 -4.90
CA GLY A 50 8.77 6.54 -3.76
C GLY A 50 7.78 5.39 -3.95
N ALA A 51 7.23 5.21 -5.15
CA ALA A 51 6.40 4.05 -5.43
C ALA A 51 7.25 2.78 -5.50
N ILE A 52 6.71 1.67 -4.99
CA ILE A 52 7.39 0.36 -4.96
C ILE A 52 6.51 -0.67 -5.66
N PHE A 53 7.10 -1.40 -6.60
CA PHE A 53 6.48 -2.58 -7.16
C PHE A 53 7.41 -3.78 -6.91
N THR A 54 7.00 -4.64 -5.99
CA THR A 54 7.73 -5.87 -5.63
C THR A 54 7.09 -7.06 -6.33
N MET A 55 7.90 -7.94 -6.89
CA MET A 55 7.47 -9.19 -7.49
C MET A 55 8.50 -10.29 -7.28
N GLU A 56 8.04 -11.52 -7.16
CA GLU A 56 8.92 -12.69 -7.08
C GLU A 56 9.38 -13.06 -8.48
N GLU A 57 8.43 -13.30 -9.39
CA GLU A 57 8.71 -13.62 -10.79
C GLU A 57 8.09 -12.58 -11.71
N TYR A 58 8.85 -12.13 -12.70
CA TYR A 58 8.40 -11.24 -13.76
C TYR A 58 8.55 -11.91 -15.12
N ASN A 59 7.47 -11.99 -15.86
CA ASN A 59 7.44 -12.52 -17.22
C ASN A 59 6.88 -11.47 -18.19
N ALA A 60 7.67 -11.09 -19.19
CA ALA A 60 7.22 -10.30 -20.31
C ALA A 60 6.75 -11.24 -21.43
N ASP A 61 5.46 -11.25 -21.75
CA ASP A 61 4.90 -12.13 -22.81
C ASP A 61 5.30 -11.63 -24.22
N GLU A 62 5.39 -12.59 -25.14
CA GLU A 62 5.97 -12.42 -26.49
C GLU A 62 5.17 -11.55 -27.46
N LYS A 63 3.91 -11.28 -27.21
CA LYS A 63 3.00 -10.82 -28.27
C LYS A 63 2.67 -9.34 -28.20
N GLY A 64 3.60 -8.48 -28.59
CA GLY A 64 3.21 -7.15 -29.04
C GLY A 64 3.80 -5.97 -28.29
N GLY A 65 4.85 -5.41 -28.75
CA GLY A 65 5.24 -4.01 -28.50
C GLY A 65 6.02 -3.70 -27.24
N GLY A 66 6.21 -4.66 -26.35
CA GLY A 66 7.00 -4.50 -25.12
C GLY A 66 6.26 -3.80 -23.99
N ASN A 67 6.68 -4.11 -22.77
CA ASN A 67 6.18 -3.47 -21.57
C ASN A 67 7.00 -2.22 -21.25
N ARG A 68 6.41 -1.25 -20.57
CA ARG A 68 7.07 0.03 -20.25
C ARG A 68 6.82 0.41 -18.81
N PHE A 69 7.89 0.65 -18.07
CA PHE A 69 7.89 1.27 -16.77
C PHE A 69 8.45 2.67 -16.92
N ALA A 70 7.66 3.68 -16.61
CA ALA A 70 8.04 5.07 -16.76
C ALA A 70 7.86 5.81 -15.43
N PHE A 71 8.85 6.60 -15.07
CA PHE A 71 8.76 7.47 -13.90
C PHE A 71 7.99 8.75 -14.23
N THR A 72 7.16 9.20 -13.29
CA THR A 72 6.37 10.42 -13.42
C THR A 72 6.54 11.32 -12.20
N GLY A 73 6.87 12.60 -12.42
CA GLY A 73 6.97 13.61 -11.37
C GLY A 73 8.40 13.93 -10.94
N ASP A 74 8.57 14.36 -9.69
CA ASP A 74 9.87 14.74 -9.12
C ASP A 74 10.73 13.51 -8.81
N ALA A 75 12.02 13.59 -9.09
CA ALA A 75 12.91 12.43 -9.18
C ALA A 75 13.42 11.88 -7.83
N ASP A 76 13.04 12.43 -6.69
CA ASP A 76 13.55 12.00 -5.40
C ASP A 76 12.40 11.79 -4.38
N PRO A 77 12.32 10.62 -3.73
CA PRO A 77 13.08 9.41 -4.02
C PRO A 77 12.63 8.73 -5.33
N ARG A 78 13.51 7.95 -5.95
CA ARG A 78 13.21 7.12 -7.13
C ARG A 78 12.05 6.19 -6.84
N ALA A 79 11.35 5.76 -7.89
CA ALA A 79 10.52 4.58 -7.80
C ALA A 79 11.39 3.31 -7.84
N VAL A 80 10.92 2.24 -7.20
CA VAL A 80 11.64 0.96 -7.13
C VAL A 80 10.81 -0.14 -7.76
N VAL A 81 11.41 -0.89 -8.67
CA VAL A 81 10.90 -2.16 -9.20
C VAL A 81 11.81 -3.26 -8.69
N LEU A 82 11.33 -4.08 -7.78
CA LEU A 82 12.10 -5.15 -7.16
C LEU A 82 11.61 -6.51 -7.67
N ILE A 83 12.54 -7.31 -8.21
CA ILE A 83 12.28 -8.67 -8.68
C ILE A 83 13.17 -9.61 -7.90
N SER A 84 12.58 -10.47 -7.06
CA SER A 84 13.36 -11.24 -6.10
C SER A 84 13.86 -12.59 -6.63
N GLU A 85 13.21 -13.19 -7.63
CA GLU A 85 13.57 -14.51 -8.12
C GLU A 85 13.96 -14.53 -9.60
N LYS A 86 13.03 -14.28 -10.52
CA LYS A 86 13.25 -14.45 -11.95
C LYS A 86 12.68 -13.30 -12.78
N ALA A 87 13.45 -12.84 -13.75
CA ALA A 87 13.01 -11.84 -14.72
C ALA A 87 13.19 -12.34 -16.17
N TYR A 88 12.10 -12.53 -16.88
CA TYR A 88 12.10 -12.84 -18.29
C TYR A 88 11.97 -11.57 -19.13
N THR A 89 13.10 -11.03 -19.58
CA THR A 89 13.12 -9.84 -20.47
C THR A 89 14.12 -10.04 -21.63
N ARG A 90 13.95 -11.10 -22.40
CA ARG A 90 14.81 -11.40 -23.54
C ARG A 90 14.25 -10.83 -24.84
N LYS A 91 15.00 -10.97 -25.94
CA LYS A 91 14.56 -10.53 -27.27
C LYS A 91 13.21 -11.15 -27.62
N GLY A 92 12.24 -10.30 -27.97
CA GLY A 92 10.84 -10.68 -28.15
C GLY A 92 9.99 -10.53 -26.89
N HIS A 93 10.62 -10.24 -25.74
CA HIS A 93 9.99 -10.03 -24.43
C HIS A 93 10.55 -8.74 -23.81
N GLU A 94 10.52 -7.67 -24.59
CA GLU A 94 11.13 -6.41 -24.20
C GLU A 94 10.35 -5.76 -23.03
N THR A 95 11.11 -5.24 -22.08
CA THR A 95 10.60 -4.38 -21.01
C THR A 95 11.54 -3.21 -20.83
N TYR A 96 11.01 -2.01 -21.04
CA TYR A 96 11.76 -0.77 -20.96
C TYR A 96 11.49 -0.08 -19.64
N PHE A 97 12.56 0.44 -19.02
CA PHE A 97 12.51 1.24 -17.81
C PHE A 97 13.06 2.63 -18.12
N SER A 98 12.32 3.68 -17.81
CA SER A 98 12.71 5.04 -18.11
C SER A 98 12.47 6.01 -16.97
N GLY A 99 13.36 7.01 -16.83
CA GLY A 99 13.29 8.04 -15.80
C GLY A 99 13.86 7.58 -14.45
N ALA A 100 13.44 8.21 -13.38
CA ALA A 100 13.98 7.95 -12.05
C ALA A 100 13.44 6.64 -11.44
N ILE A 101 13.74 5.52 -12.06
CA ILE A 101 13.42 4.16 -11.60
C ILE A 101 14.70 3.43 -11.22
N GLU A 102 14.70 2.76 -10.09
CA GLU A 102 15.68 1.74 -9.74
C GLU A 102 15.08 0.35 -9.93
N VAL A 103 15.69 -0.45 -10.79
CA VAL A 103 15.36 -1.86 -10.99
C VAL A 103 16.29 -2.68 -10.11
N VAL A 104 15.75 -3.34 -9.12
CA VAL A 104 16.52 -4.19 -8.21
C VAL A 104 16.40 -5.62 -8.68
N TYR A 105 17.47 -6.11 -9.29
CA TYR A 105 17.57 -7.48 -9.78
C TYR A 105 19.03 -7.91 -9.93
N ASP A 106 19.36 -9.09 -9.44
CA ASP A 106 20.69 -9.67 -9.57
C ASP A 106 20.81 -10.51 -10.85
N ASN A 107 21.37 -9.91 -11.91
CA ASN A 107 21.59 -10.58 -13.19
C ASN A 107 22.64 -11.73 -13.14
N ASP A 108 23.45 -11.79 -12.09
CA ASP A 108 24.47 -12.82 -11.95
C ASP A 108 23.92 -14.10 -11.30
N ARG A 109 22.71 -14.00 -10.76
CA ARG A 109 22.05 -15.11 -10.08
C ARG A 109 21.66 -16.25 -11.01
N ASP A 110 21.12 -15.93 -12.19
CA ASP A 110 20.75 -16.91 -13.21
C ASP A 110 20.92 -16.33 -14.61
N LYS A 111 21.77 -16.96 -15.42
CA LYS A 111 22.13 -16.47 -16.77
C LYS A 111 20.99 -16.60 -17.77
N ASP A 112 20.00 -17.41 -17.51
CA ASP A 112 18.83 -17.61 -18.37
C ASP A 112 17.76 -16.53 -18.13
N TYR A 113 17.84 -15.84 -16.98
CA TYR A 113 16.88 -14.81 -16.56
C TYR A 113 17.62 -13.51 -16.30
N THR A 114 17.63 -12.62 -17.28
CA THR A 114 18.39 -11.37 -17.17
C THR A 114 17.59 -10.18 -17.66
N ILE A 115 17.80 -9.03 -17.02
CA ILE A 115 17.34 -7.74 -17.51
C ILE A 115 18.47 -7.10 -18.34
N ARG A 116 18.16 -6.71 -19.56
CA ARG A 116 19.15 -6.10 -20.47
C ARG A 116 19.35 -4.63 -20.11
N LYS A 117 20.62 -4.20 -20.03
CA LYS A 117 20.99 -2.81 -19.71
C LYS A 117 20.57 -1.80 -20.77
N ASP A 118 20.42 -2.22 -22.02
CA ASP A 118 19.94 -1.37 -23.12
C ASP A 118 18.45 -1.04 -23.04
N TYR A 119 17.72 -1.66 -22.13
CA TYR A 119 16.32 -1.33 -21.82
C TYR A 119 16.15 -0.28 -20.70
N LEU A 120 17.26 0.16 -20.09
CA LEU A 120 17.25 1.23 -19.10
C LEU A 120 17.60 2.55 -19.79
N THR A 121 16.70 3.51 -19.75
CA THR A 121 16.81 4.81 -20.42
C THR A 121 16.52 5.97 -19.48
N ASP A 122 16.88 7.18 -19.85
CA ASP A 122 16.51 8.43 -19.20
C ASP A 122 16.81 8.48 -17.67
N GLY A 123 17.89 7.82 -17.25
CA GLY A 123 18.32 7.82 -15.85
C GLY A 123 17.80 6.64 -15.03
N ALA A 124 17.14 5.66 -15.63
CA ALA A 124 16.85 4.40 -14.96
C ALA A 124 18.16 3.66 -14.64
N VAL A 125 18.23 3.05 -13.48
CA VAL A 125 19.40 2.31 -13.00
C VAL A 125 19.01 0.90 -12.59
N MET A 126 19.99 0.00 -12.62
CA MET A 126 19.82 -1.36 -12.12
C MET A 126 20.86 -1.66 -11.05
N SER A 127 20.43 -2.31 -10.00
CA SER A 127 21.27 -2.72 -8.85
C SER A 127 20.94 -4.15 -8.44
N ALA A 128 21.92 -4.89 -7.93
CA ALA A 128 21.72 -6.23 -7.39
C ALA A 128 20.99 -6.19 -6.03
N SER A 129 21.11 -5.06 -5.33
CA SER A 129 20.38 -4.79 -4.09
C SER A 129 19.87 -3.37 -4.12
N GLN A 130 18.73 -3.11 -3.50
CA GLN A 130 18.11 -1.79 -3.47
C GLN A 130 19.06 -0.75 -2.89
N THR A 131 19.17 0.39 -3.53
CA THR A 131 19.98 1.54 -3.08
C THR A 131 19.12 2.76 -2.76
N THR A 132 17.95 2.86 -3.36
CA THR A 132 17.01 3.95 -3.08
C THR A 132 16.34 3.72 -1.73
N ILE A 133 16.47 4.72 -0.86
CA ILE A 133 15.80 4.73 0.45
C ILE A 133 14.37 5.19 0.25
N ILE A 134 13.41 4.35 0.59
CA ILE A 134 12.00 4.70 0.59
C ILE A 134 11.49 4.55 2.01
N ALA A 135 11.21 5.69 2.62
CA ALA A 135 10.69 5.71 3.99
C ALA A 135 9.38 4.92 4.08
N GLU A 136 9.28 4.11 5.11
CA GLU A 136 8.05 3.38 5.41
C GLU A 136 6.89 4.35 5.61
N ASN A 137 5.82 4.08 4.91
CA ASN A 137 4.53 4.71 5.16
C ASN A 137 3.44 3.66 5.00
N GLY A 138 2.23 3.95 5.44
CA GLY A 138 1.13 2.99 5.41
C GLY A 138 0.70 2.52 4.02
N CYS A 139 1.32 3.06 2.96
CA CYS A 139 0.96 2.76 1.59
C CYS A 139 2.06 2.09 0.75
N ASN A 140 3.25 1.88 1.28
CA ASN A 140 4.33 1.22 0.51
C ASN A 140 4.95 0.02 1.22
N GLY A 141 4.59 -0.24 2.47
CA GLY A 141 5.21 -1.29 3.27
C GLY A 141 6.70 -1.09 3.57
N GLY A 142 7.23 0.09 3.31
CA GLY A 142 8.59 0.58 3.40
C GLY A 142 9.70 -0.46 3.33
N LYS A 143 10.62 -0.29 2.41
CA LYS A 143 11.86 -1.10 2.41
C LYS A 143 13.04 -0.15 2.41
N ASP A 144 13.68 -0.01 3.56
CA ASP A 144 14.96 0.66 3.67
C ASP A 144 16.09 -0.34 3.32
N PRO A 145 16.84 -0.14 2.22
CA PRO A 145 17.91 -1.04 1.86
C PRO A 145 19.13 -0.94 2.77
N VAL A 146 19.25 0.14 3.52
CA VAL A 146 20.41 0.43 4.36
C VAL A 146 20.29 -0.20 5.74
N ASN A 147 19.09 -0.61 6.10
CA ASN A 147 18.86 -1.25 7.38
C ASN A 147 18.36 -2.69 7.14
N PRO A 148 19.26 -3.71 7.14
CA PRO A 148 18.77 -5.05 7.42
C PRO A 148 18.09 -4.92 8.78
N ASP A 149 16.76 -5.04 8.81
CA ASP A 149 15.90 -4.87 9.98
C ASP A 149 16.69 -4.42 11.22
N PRO A 150 16.65 -3.16 11.66
CA PRO A 150 17.35 -2.82 12.87
C PRO A 150 16.91 -3.86 13.87
N GLU A 151 17.88 -4.65 14.33
CA GLU A 151 17.64 -5.59 15.43
C GLU A 151 16.82 -4.77 16.44
N PRO A 152 15.56 -5.19 16.74
CA PRO A 152 14.59 -4.30 17.37
C PRO A 152 15.28 -3.65 18.54
N GLU A 153 15.52 -2.33 18.43
CA GLU A 153 16.08 -1.56 19.56
C GLU A 153 15.21 -1.95 20.74
N PRO A 154 15.79 -2.41 21.86
CA PRO A 154 15.03 -2.99 22.95
C PRO A 154 13.92 -2.02 23.31
N ASP A 155 12.68 -2.44 23.09
CA ASP A 155 11.45 -1.64 23.06
C ASP A 155 11.47 -0.49 24.04
N GLU A 156 11.87 0.67 23.57
CA GLU A 156 11.77 1.91 24.35
C GLU A 156 10.30 2.27 24.56
N TYR A 157 9.43 1.66 23.79
CA TYR A 157 7.98 1.82 23.82
C TYR A 157 7.29 0.48 24.00
N ALA A 158 6.23 0.47 24.78
CA ALA A 158 5.38 -0.70 25.00
C ALA A 158 3.98 -0.45 24.46
N ASN A 159 3.41 -1.46 23.82
CA ASN A 159 2.01 -1.42 23.40
C ASN A 159 1.11 -1.62 24.63
N VAL A 160 0.28 -0.64 24.90
CA VAL A 160 -0.74 -0.68 25.97
C VAL A 160 -2.11 -0.78 25.31
N PRO A 161 -2.75 -1.97 25.31
CA PRO A 161 -4.06 -2.13 24.72
C PRO A 161 -5.10 -1.33 25.50
N GLY A 162 -5.99 -0.69 24.78
CA GLY A 162 -7.11 0.03 25.33
C GLY A 162 -8.28 -0.88 25.68
N ARG A 163 -9.27 -0.30 26.34
CA ARG A 163 -10.55 -0.95 26.55
C ARG A 163 -11.40 -0.86 25.28
N THR A 164 -12.23 -1.86 25.10
CA THR A 164 -13.22 -1.87 24.01
C THR A 164 -14.51 -1.19 24.50
N TYR A 165 -15.04 -0.29 23.70
CA TYR A 165 -16.28 0.41 23.93
C TYR A 165 -17.22 0.19 22.75
N THR A 166 -18.51 0.11 23.04
CA THR A 166 -19.56 0.12 22.01
C THR A 166 -20.26 1.46 22.06
N TYR A 167 -20.29 2.14 20.94
CA TYR A 167 -21.02 3.38 20.74
C TYR A 167 -22.26 3.08 19.90
N CYS A 168 -23.39 3.52 20.39
CA CYS A 168 -24.68 3.39 19.74
C CYS A 168 -25.20 4.79 19.45
N PHE A 169 -25.60 5.03 18.23
CA PHE A 169 -26.07 6.34 17.78
C PHE A 169 -27.45 6.21 17.14
N GLU A 170 -28.22 7.24 17.35
CA GLU A 170 -29.50 7.51 16.77
C GLU A 170 -29.35 8.59 15.69
N ASP A 171 -29.80 8.36 14.47
CA ASP A 171 -29.59 9.25 13.34
C ASP A 171 -30.35 10.56 13.45
N ASN A 172 -31.47 10.56 14.17
CA ASN A 172 -32.32 11.75 14.37
C ASN A 172 -32.01 12.54 15.66
N TRP A 173 -30.99 12.15 16.44
CA TRP A 173 -30.64 12.91 17.64
C TRP A 173 -30.24 14.35 17.33
N PRO A 174 -30.75 15.39 18.07
CA PRO A 174 -31.57 15.32 19.30
C PRO A 174 -33.11 15.31 19.07
N TRP A 175 -33.55 15.08 17.86
CA TRP A 175 -34.97 14.99 17.54
C TRP A 175 -35.53 13.60 17.90
N LEU A 176 -36.87 13.49 17.89
CA LEU A 176 -37.53 12.24 18.18
C LEU A 176 -37.26 11.20 17.09
N GLY A 177 -36.53 10.16 17.44
CA GLY A 177 -36.36 8.93 16.68
C GLY A 177 -37.19 7.80 17.28
N ASP A 178 -36.90 6.56 16.90
CA ASP A 178 -37.54 5.37 17.46
C ASP A 178 -36.89 4.90 18.76
N TYR A 179 -35.78 5.55 19.16
CA TYR A 179 -35.03 5.33 20.40
C TYR A 179 -34.48 3.92 20.61
N ASP A 180 -34.22 3.19 19.54
CA ASP A 180 -33.66 1.86 19.68
C ASP A 180 -32.11 1.84 19.65
N MET A 181 -31.49 3.01 19.37
CA MET A 181 -30.03 3.27 19.44
C MET A 181 -29.21 2.29 18.58
N ASN A 182 -29.73 1.90 17.45
CA ASN A 182 -29.10 0.93 16.56
C ASN A 182 -28.83 1.45 15.16
N ASP A 183 -29.18 2.71 14.84
CA ASP A 183 -28.96 3.30 13.53
C ASP A 183 -27.49 3.24 13.10
N VAL A 184 -26.59 3.51 14.05
CA VAL A 184 -25.16 3.25 13.87
C VAL A 184 -24.57 2.67 15.14
N VAL A 185 -23.99 1.49 15.04
CA VAL A 185 -23.30 0.84 16.15
C VAL A 185 -21.84 0.62 15.78
N ILE A 186 -20.93 1.23 16.54
CA ILE A 186 -19.50 1.13 16.35
C ILE A 186 -18.87 0.53 17.60
N VAL A 187 -18.08 -0.53 17.40
CA VAL A 187 -17.17 -1.04 18.43
C VAL A 187 -15.81 -0.38 18.22
N SER A 188 -15.30 0.27 19.23
CA SER A 188 -14.03 0.99 19.18
C SER A 188 -13.07 0.55 20.25
N ARG A 189 -11.78 0.43 19.88
CA ARG A 189 -10.67 0.24 20.81
C ARG A 189 -9.52 1.15 20.40
N ILE A 190 -8.95 1.84 21.37
CA ILE A 190 -7.78 2.70 21.17
C ILE A 190 -6.60 2.09 21.90
N ASP A 191 -5.65 1.54 21.14
CA ASP A 191 -4.38 1.05 21.65
C ASP A 191 -3.35 2.17 21.57
N ARG A 192 -2.39 2.20 22.47
CA ARG A 192 -1.34 3.23 22.50
C ARG A 192 0.03 2.60 22.68
N MET A 193 1.01 3.12 21.97
CA MET A 193 2.41 2.87 22.25
C MET A 193 2.92 3.95 23.19
N THR A 194 3.38 3.56 24.37
CA THR A 194 3.91 4.47 25.38
C THR A 194 5.37 4.16 25.67
N SER A 195 6.16 5.21 25.95
CA SER A 195 7.50 5.03 26.49
C SER A 195 7.47 4.24 27.80
N LYS A 196 8.57 3.55 28.12
CA LYS A 196 8.65 2.72 29.34
C LYS A 196 8.42 3.49 30.62
N ASP A 197 8.74 4.76 30.65
CA ASP A 197 8.44 5.70 31.74
C ASP A 197 6.97 6.16 31.77
N GLY A 198 6.19 5.78 30.73
CA GLY A 198 4.78 6.18 30.60
C GLY A 198 4.53 7.65 30.29
N GLY A 199 5.60 8.44 30.12
CA GLY A 199 5.51 9.89 29.95
C GLY A 199 5.16 10.37 28.55
N LYS A 200 5.39 9.52 27.52
CA LYS A 200 5.16 9.88 26.11
C LYS A 200 4.36 8.82 25.39
N VAL A 201 3.49 9.26 24.49
CA VAL A 201 2.77 8.41 23.55
C VAL A 201 3.39 8.60 22.17
N SER A 202 3.93 7.53 21.58
CA SER A 202 4.54 7.58 20.24
C SER A 202 3.54 7.28 19.14
N ALA A 203 2.52 6.46 19.44
CA ALA A 203 1.48 6.14 18.47
C ALA A 203 0.14 5.82 19.16
N LEU A 204 -0.94 6.12 18.47
CA LEU A 204 -2.30 5.70 18.79
C LEU A 204 -2.84 4.88 17.64
N THR A 205 -3.36 3.70 17.94
CA THR A 205 -4.09 2.87 16.98
C THR A 205 -5.55 2.85 17.36
N ILE A 206 -6.39 3.43 16.51
CA ILE A 206 -7.83 3.50 16.70
C ILE A 206 -8.47 2.44 15.80
N ASN A 207 -9.00 1.40 16.41
CA ASN A 207 -9.70 0.33 15.72
C ASN A 207 -11.20 0.59 15.80
N TRP A 208 -11.86 0.70 14.67
CA TRP A 208 -13.30 0.81 14.56
C TRP A 208 -13.87 -0.37 13.80
N GLU A 209 -14.92 -0.93 14.35
CA GLU A 209 -15.69 -1.96 13.69
C GLU A 209 -17.15 -1.51 13.65
N LEU A 210 -17.66 -1.30 12.44
CA LEU A 210 -19.08 -1.00 12.22
C LEU A 210 -19.88 -2.30 12.40
N ARG A 211 -20.77 -2.31 13.39
CA ARG A 211 -21.61 -3.46 13.71
C ARG A 211 -23.02 -3.35 13.16
N ALA A 212 -23.52 -2.14 13.06
CA ALA A 212 -24.81 -1.85 12.45
C ALA A 212 -24.77 -0.50 11.74
N ALA A 213 -25.49 -0.38 10.64
CA ALA A 213 -25.75 0.83 9.90
C ALA A 213 -27.18 0.74 9.32
N GLY A 214 -28.15 1.17 10.10
CA GLY A 214 -29.58 1.13 9.75
C GLY A 214 -30.17 2.47 9.32
N THR A 215 -29.36 3.51 9.33
CA THR A 215 -29.79 4.87 9.00
C THR A 215 -30.15 5.05 7.52
N THR A 216 -31.07 5.95 7.24
CA THR A 216 -31.41 6.43 5.89
C THR A 216 -30.55 7.62 5.45
N TYR A 217 -29.74 8.17 6.34
CA TYR A 217 -28.85 9.31 6.09
C TYR A 217 -27.42 8.87 5.79
N ASP A 218 -26.69 9.67 5.01
CA ASP A 218 -25.26 9.54 4.86
C ASP A 218 -24.57 9.97 6.16
N ILE A 219 -23.89 9.04 6.82
CA ILE A 219 -23.21 9.29 8.10
C ILE A 219 -21.72 9.14 7.94
N ALA A 220 -20.96 10.05 8.55
CA ALA A 220 -19.52 9.99 8.65
C ALA A 220 -19.09 9.90 10.12
N GLY A 221 -18.14 9.01 10.40
CA GLY A 221 -17.50 8.92 11.71
C GLY A 221 -16.21 9.74 11.76
N ALA A 222 -16.00 10.46 12.87
CA ALA A 222 -14.77 11.20 13.11
C ALA A 222 -14.30 11.02 14.56
N VAL A 223 -12.99 11.09 14.78
CA VAL A 223 -12.39 11.15 16.11
C VAL A 223 -11.83 12.54 16.33
N GLN A 224 -12.25 13.17 17.41
CA GLN A 224 -11.63 14.39 17.89
C GLN A 224 -10.73 14.06 19.07
N MET A 225 -9.48 14.51 19.02
CA MET A 225 -8.53 14.43 20.13
C MET A 225 -8.43 15.78 20.80
N ASP A 226 -8.96 15.89 22.01
CA ASP A 226 -8.87 17.14 22.79
C ASP A 226 -7.43 17.40 23.24
N LYS A 227 -7.00 18.66 23.16
CA LYS A 227 -5.67 19.14 23.60
C LYS A 227 -4.49 18.59 22.81
N VAL A 228 -4.71 17.94 21.67
CA VAL A 228 -3.66 17.56 20.71
C VAL A 228 -3.63 18.62 19.61
N GLN A 229 -2.47 19.24 19.40
CA GLN A 229 -2.28 20.17 18.30
C GLN A 229 -1.88 19.41 17.04
N THR A 230 -2.23 19.93 15.88
CA THR A 230 -1.81 19.32 14.59
C THR A 230 -0.29 19.17 14.49
N SER A 231 0.46 20.09 15.09
CA SER A 231 1.94 20.04 15.18
C SER A 231 2.47 18.88 16.02
N ASP A 232 1.66 18.29 16.89
CA ASP A 232 2.04 17.18 17.76
C ASP A 232 1.87 15.82 17.06
N VAL A 233 1.28 15.84 15.85
CA VAL A 233 0.99 14.64 15.05
C VAL A 233 1.93 14.59 13.86
N ALA A 234 2.87 13.66 13.89
CA ALA A 234 3.85 13.47 12.80
C ALA A 234 3.20 12.92 11.51
N GLY A 235 2.14 12.14 11.64
CA GLY A 235 1.41 11.61 10.50
C GLY A 235 0.17 10.82 10.91
N VAL A 236 -0.75 10.64 9.97
CA VAL A 236 -1.96 9.82 10.14
C VAL A 236 -2.02 8.80 9.01
N VAL A 237 -2.15 7.54 9.38
CA VAL A 237 -2.37 6.44 8.43
C VAL A 237 -3.77 5.90 8.66
N SER A 238 -4.57 5.85 7.61
CA SER A 238 -5.90 5.24 7.64
C SER A 238 -5.88 3.96 6.82
N VAL A 239 -6.23 2.84 7.44
CA VAL A 239 -6.39 1.55 6.77
C VAL A 239 -7.83 1.12 6.91
N SER A 240 -8.51 0.90 5.80
CA SER A 240 -9.88 0.41 5.76
C SER A 240 -9.88 -1.05 5.30
N TYR A 241 -10.29 -1.95 6.17
CA TYR A 241 -10.59 -3.33 5.82
C TYR A 241 -12.10 -3.46 5.66
N THR A 242 -12.60 -3.35 4.43
CA THR A 242 -14.00 -3.64 4.15
C THR A 242 -14.18 -5.14 3.95
N HIS A 243 -14.43 -5.87 5.02
CA HIS A 243 -15.20 -7.11 4.93
C HIS A 243 -16.68 -6.73 5.02
N LEU A 244 -17.26 -6.34 3.91
CA LEU A 244 -18.72 -6.32 3.76
C LEU A 244 -19.18 -7.77 3.69
N LEU A 245 -19.39 -8.39 4.83
CA LEU A 245 -20.42 -9.42 4.95
C LEU A 245 -21.75 -8.66 4.99
N ALA A 246 -22.26 -8.34 3.79
CA ALA A 246 -23.63 -7.91 3.67
C ALA A 246 -24.52 -9.11 4.06
N HIS A 247 -24.89 -9.22 5.32
CA HIS A 247 -26.07 -9.96 5.72
C HIS A 247 -27.25 -9.03 5.49
N GLU A 248 -27.83 -9.13 4.30
CA GLU A 248 -29.23 -8.73 4.14
C GLU A 248 -30.08 -9.62 5.05
N THR A 249 -30.38 -9.14 6.21
CA THR A 249 -31.55 -9.64 6.95
C THR A 249 -32.75 -8.85 6.45
N LEU A 250 -33.40 -9.39 5.42
CA LEU A 250 -34.79 -9.06 5.14
C LEU A 250 -35.59 -9.45 6.38
N MET A 251 -35.97 -8.47 7.19
CA MET A 251 -37.09 -8.63 8.13
C MET A 251 -38.33 -8.01 7.50
N ASN A 252 -39.28 -8.89 7.18
CA ASN A 252 -40.67 -8.54 6.88
C ASN A 252 -41.39 -8.03 8.14
#